data_477357d51ba51eb3972d56fce9859c12
#
_entry.id   477357d51ba51eb3972d56fce9859c12
#
_cell.length_a   1.000
_cell.length_b   1.000
_cell.length_c   1.000
_cell.angle_alpha   90.00
_cell.angle_beta   90.00
_cell.angle_gamma   90.00
#
_symmetry.space_group_name_H-M   'P 1'
#
loop_
_entity.id
_entity.type
_entity.pdbx_description
1 polymer ?
#
loop_
_entity_poly.entity_id
_entity_poly.type
_entity_poly.pdbx_seq_one_letter_code
_entity_poly.pdbx_strand_id
1 'polypeptide(L)'
;IKKKLTNSTILKKLWELCRTPDYSRELDEFHTRFLKKVFEFLVSKKKLIPTSWVEDNLKNIKKKTMKISELNHKISQIRKWSFLAFKGHWMENSSQLRYRIKDIEFDLSVILHSQLINEFVGEFKGINFNFDKKLEKSIIEINSENYIKFGRGIIGKLEGFRFRINHSFKKNNIYNNKIL
;
A
#
# COMPACT_ATOMS: atom_id res chain seq x y z
N ILE A 1 3.97 -3.77 35.09
CA ILE A 1 3.61 -4.81 34.08
C ILE A 1 3.72 -6.20 34.71
N LYS A 2 4.81 -6.55 35.42
CA LYS A 2 5.05 -7.90 35.99
C LYS A 2 3.90 -8.41 36.89
N LYS A 3 3.30 -7.59 37.75
CA LYS A 3 2.19 -7.99 38.65
C LYS A 3 0.85 -8.30 37.95
N LYS A 4 0.65 -7.91 36.68
CA LYS A 4 -0.58 -8.17 35.92
C LYS A 4 -0.53 -9.44 35.09
N LEU A 5 0.65 -10.03 34.89
CA LEU A 5 0.87 -11.21 34.02
C LEU A 5 0.44 -12.54 34.65
N THR A 6 0.02 -12.57 35.93
CA THR A 6 -0.49 -13.77 36.58
C THR A 6 -1.90 -14.16 36.15
N ASN A 7 -2.62 -13.26 35.46
CA ASN A 7 -3.97 -13.53 34.98
C ASN A 7 -3.92 -14.18 33.58
N SER A 8 -4.44 -15.41 33.47
CA SER A 8 -4.51 -16.19 32.23
C SER A 8 -5.13 -15.42 31.06
N THR A 9 -6.18 -14.63 31.31
CA THR A 9 -6.86 -13.82 30.30
C THR A 9 -5.95 -12.71 29.73
N ILE A 10 -5.15 -12.08 30.59
CA ILE A 10 -4.21 -11.02 30.19
C ILE A 10 -3.05 -11.64 29.40
N LEU A 11 -2.56 -12.79 29.84
CA LEU A 11 -1.50 -13.51 29.13
C LEU A 11 -1.96 -13.93 27.73
N LYS A 12 -3.19 -14.41 27.58
CA LYS A 12 -3.76 -14.76 26.29
C LYS A 12 -3.86 -13.53 25.36
N LYS A 13 -4.31 -12.38 25.87
CA LYS A 13 -4.33 -11.13 25.09
C LYS A 13 -2.95 -10.68 24.66
N LEU A 14 -1.95 -10.79 25.56
CA LEU A 14 -0.56 -10.48 25.23
C LEU A 14 -0.04 -11.38 24.12
N TRP A 15 -0.28 -12.68 24.21
CA TRP A 15 0.11 -13.65 23.20
C TRP A 15 -0.53 -13.34 21.85
N GLU A 16 -1.84 -13.06 21.81
CA GLU A 16 -2.54 -12.67 20.59
C GLU A 16 -1.99 -11.36 19.99
N LEU A 17 -1.62 -10.41 20.84
CA LEU A 17 -1.04 -9.14 20.40
C LEU A 17 0.37 -9.32 19.83
N CYS A 18 1.20 -10.16 20.42
CA CYS A 18 2.55 -10.48 19.94
C CYS A 18 2.53 -11.15 18.54
N ARG A 19 1.39 -11.71 18.13
CA ARG A 19 1.21 -12.26 16.79
C ARG A 19 0.93 -11.19 15.72
N THR A 20 0.85 -9.91 16.09
CA THR A 20 0.70 -8.81 15.12
C THR A 20 1.95 -8.72 14.25
N PRO A 21 1.83 -8.89 12.92
CA PRO A 21 2.99 -8.88 12.05
C PRO A 21 3.65 -7.51 12.00
N ASP A 22 4.98 -7.49 11.94
CA ASP A 22 5.72 -6.29 11.58
C ASP A 22 5.89 -6.22 10.05
N TYR A 23 4.96 -5.54 9.41
CA TYR A 23 4.96 -5.37 7.96
C TYR A 23 6.07 -4.44 7.45
N SER A 24 6.66 -3.60 8.32
CA SER A 24 7.78 -2.72 7.95
C SER A 24 9.10 -3.47 7.87
N ARG A 25 9.20 -4.66 8.49
CA ARG A 25 10.42 -5.46 8.62
C ARG A 25 11.61 -4.70 9.24
N GLU A 26 11.34 -3.56 9.80
CA GLU A 26 12.25 -2.83 10.61
C GLU A 26 12.04 -3.43 12.00
N LEU A 27 12.98 -4.18 12.55
CA LEU A 27 12.97 -4.70 13.93
C LEU A 27 12.94 -3.52 14.94
N ASP A 28 11.96 -2.63 14.77
CA ASP A 28 11.99 -1.26 15.18
C ASP A 28 11.31 -1.11 16.55
N GLU A 29 11.88 -0.24 17.35
CA GLU A 29 11.26 0.26 18.57
C GLU A 29 9.83 0.75 18.35
N PHE A 30 9.51 1.29 17.15
CA PHE A 30 8.18 1.77 16.79
C PHE A 30 7.13 0.66 16.82
N HIS A 31 7.44 -0.53 16.30
CA HIS A 31 6.52 -1.67 16.39
C HIS A 31 6.29 -2.07 17.85
N THR A 32 7.37 -2.18 18.62
CA THR A 32 7.29 -2.53 20.04
C THR A 32 6.54 -1.47 20.85
N ARG A 33 6.78 -0.18 20.61
CA ARG A 33 6.03 0.92 21.25
C ARG A 33 4.55 0.87 20.90
N PHE A 34 4.23 0.60 19.63
CA PHE A 34 2.85 0.45 19.18
C PHE A 34 2.14 -0.70 19.92
N LEU A 35 2.75 -1.90 19.95
CA LEU A 35 2.19 -3.05 20.66
C LEU A 35 2.05 -2.77 22.17
N LYS A 36 3.02 -2.11 22.79
CA LYS A 36 2.96 -1.72 24.19
C LYS A 36 1.75 -0.81 24.45
N LYS A 37 1.52 0.18 23.59
CA LYS A 37 0.40 1.11 23.70
C LYS A 37 -0.95 0.40 23.56
N VAL A 38 -1.08 -0.49 22.57
CA VAL A 38 -2.25 -1.33 22.37
C VAL A 38 -2.51 -2.19 23.63
N PHE A 39 -1.46 -2.82 24.16
CA PHE A 39 -1.58 -3.64 25.36
C PHE A 39 -2.06 -2.84 26.57
N GLU A 40 -1.55 -1.62 26.76
CA GLU A 40 -2.01 -0.71 27.83
C GLU A 40 -3.53 -0.47 27.76
N PHE A 41 -4.08 -0.26 26.57
CA PHE A 41 -5.52 -0.13 26.38
C PHE A 41 -6.28 -1.42 26.69
N LEU A 42 -5.79 -2.57 26.22
CA LEU A 42 -6.45 -3.86 26.42
C LEU A 42 -6.46 -4.33 27.89
N VAL A 43 -5.54 -3.82 28.71
CA VAL A 43 -5.44 -4.10 30.15
C VAL A 43 -6.06 -2.99 31.01
N SER A 44 -6.45 -1.88 30.40
CA SER A 44 -7.16 -0.77 31.06
C SER A 44 -8.55 -1.20 31.57
N LYS A 45 -9.21 -0.33 32.34
CA LYS A 45 -10.56 -0.59 32.85
C LYS A 45 -11.57 -0.88 31.73
N LYS A 46 -11.49 -0.16 30.60
CA LYS A 46 -12.40 -0.32 29.45
C LYS A 46 -12.07 -1.58 28.62
N LYS A 47 -10.87 -2.13 28.70
CA LYS A 47 -10.39 -3.31 27.95
C LYS A 47 -10.55 -3.19 26.44
N LEU A 48 -10.65 -1.97 25.91
CA LEU A 48 -10.89 -1.64 24.52
C LEU A 48 -9.92 -0.55 24.07
N ILE A 49 -9.55 -0.59 22.78
CA ILE A 49 -8.75 0.45 22.12
C ILE A 49 -9.68 1.62 21.81
N PRO A 50 -9.36 2.85 22.26
CA PRO A 50 -10.21 4.02 22.00
C PRO A 50 -10.30 4.35 20.52
N THR A 51 -11.51 4.56 20.02
CA THR A 51 -11.76 4.94 18.61
C THR A 51 -11.03 6.24 18.24
N SER A 52 -10.98 7.22 19.14
CA SER A 52 -10.27 8.48 18.91
C SER A 52 -8.79 8.28 18.63
N TRP A 53 -8.11 7.41 19.39
CA TRP A 53 -6.70 7.11 19.14
C TRP A 53 -6.46 6.41 17.81
N VAL A 54 -7.35 5.49 17.41
CA VAL A 54 -7.32 4.84 16.10
C VAL A 54 -7.47 5.89 15.00
N GLU A 55 -8.49 6.75 15.10
CA GLU A 55 -8.77 7.78 14.10
C GLU A 55 -7.64 8.78 13.91
N ASP A 56 -7.00 9.22 14.99
CA ASP A 56 -5.87 10.14 14.91
C ASP A 56 -4.67 9.51 14.19
N ASN A 57 -4.42 8.22 14.43
CA ASN A 57 -3.39 7.49 13.69
C ASN A 57 -3.77 7.33 12.20
N LEU A 58 -5.04 7.01 11.90
CA LEU A 58 -5.51 6.89 10.51
C LEU A 58 -5.43 8.22 9.76
N LYS A 59 -5.74 9.35 10.39
CA LYS A 59 -5.57 10.70 9.81
C LYS A 59 -4.11 10.96 9.43
N ASN A 60 -3.17 10.56 10.29
CA ASN A 60 -1.74 10.72 10.03
C ASN A 60 -1.26 9.86 8.85
N ILE A 61 -1.77 8.63 8.73
CA ILE A 61 -1.49 7.74 7.61
C ILE A 61 -2.05 8.32 6.31
N LYS A 62 -3.23 8.91 6.33
CA LYS A 62 -3.90 9.49 5.15
C LYS A 62 -3.23 10.76 4.62
N LYS A 63 -2.30 11.39 5.34
CA LYS A 63 -1.57 12.57 4.83
C LYS A 63 -0.92 12.24 3.49
N LYS A 64 -1.13 13.13 2.51
CA LYS A 64 -0.66 12.93 1.14
C LYS A 64 0.88 12.87 1.08
N THR A 65 1.40 11.90 0.35
CA THR A 65 2.81 11.78 0.02
C THR A 65 2.97 11.22 -1.38
N MET A 66 4.06 11.58 -2.05
CA MET A 66 4.39 11.12 -3.39
C MET A 66 5.62 10.19 -3.41
N LYS A 67 6.33 10.06 -2.29
CA LYS A 67 7.53 9.22 -2.21
C LYS A 67 7.15 7.76 -2.00
N ILE A 68 7.67 6.87 -2.85
CA ILE A 68 7.41 5.43 -2.81
C ILE A 68 7.79 4.81 -1.46
N SER A 69 8.95 5.21 -0.89
CA SER A 69 9.37 4.72 0.43
C SER A 69 8.38 5.07 1.55
N GLU A 70 7.86 6.30 1.55
CA GLU A 70 6.85 6.74 2.52
C GLU A 70 5.50 6.04 2.30
N LEU A 71 5.11 5.79 1.04
CA LEU A 71 3.90 5.03 0.71
C LEU A 71 3.99 3.59 1.21
N ASN A 72 5.12 2.92 1.00
CA ASN A 72 5.36 1.58 1.51
C ASN A 72 5.28 1.53 3.05
N HIS A 73 5.87 2.53 3.73
CA HIS A 73 5.78 2.62 5.19
C HIS A 73 4.33 2.82 5.65
N LYS A 74 3.56 3.71 5.02
CA LYS A 74 2.14 3.93 5.33
C LYS A 74 1.27 2.68 5.07
N ILE A 75 1.53 1.97 3.98
CA ILE A 75 0.85 0.69 3.69
C ILE A 75 1.16 -0.33 4.78
N SER A 76 2.41 -0.41 5.22
CA SER A 76 2.80 -1.28 6.35
C SER A 76 2.07 -0.90 7.65
N GLN A 77 1.93 0.38 7.92
CA GLN A 77 1.17 0.85 9.09
C GLN A 77 -0.31 0.52 8.99
N ILE A 78 -0.97 0.79 7.85
CA ILE A 78 -2.41 0.52 7.71
C ILE A 78 -2.72 -0.97 7.82
N ARG A 79 -1.83 -1.85 7.36
CA ARG A 79 -1.96 -3.30 7.52
C ARG A 79 -1.90 -3.75 8.98
N LYS A 80 -1.08 -3.11 9.83
CA LYS A 80 -1.09 -3.35 11.29
C LYS A 80 -2.47 -3.02 11.88
N TRP A 81 -3.07 -1.90 11.47
CA TRP A 81 -4.42 -1.52 11.88
C TRP A 81 -5.49 -2.47 11.36
N SER A 82 -5.38 -2.93 10.11
CA SER A 82 -6.26 -3.95 9.53
C SER A 82 -6.24 -5.23 10.38
N PHE A 83 -5.04 -5.72 10.73
CA PHE A 83 -4.89 -6.90 11.58
C PHE A 83 -5.57 -6.73 12.94
N LEU A 84 -5.40 -5.57 13.61
CA LEU A 84 -6.05 -5.30 14.89
C LEU A 84 -7.58 -5.17 14.77
N ALA A 85 -8.07 -4.57 13.69
CA ALA A 85 -9.51 -4.41 13.46
C ALA A 85 -10.23 -5.75 13.20
N PHE A 86 -9.53 -6.76 12.70
CA PHE A 86 -10.05 -8.12 12.61
C PHE A 86 -10.29 -8.76 13.99
N LYS A 87 -9.61 -8.29 15.05
CA LYS A 87 -9.89 -8.66 16.44
C LYS A 87 -11.06 -7.84 16.99
N GLY A 88 -12.27 -8.04 16.44
CA GLY A 88 -13.44 -7.20 16.65
C GLY A 88 -13.79 -6.85 18.09
N HIS A 89 -13.41 -7.72 19.05
CA HIS A 89 -13.61 -7.52 20.49
C HIS A 89 -12.57 -6.61 21.16
N TRP A 90 -11.59 -6.07 20.40
CA TRP A 90 -10.56 -5.15 20.93
C TRP A 90 -10.89 -3.67 20.67
N MET A 91 -11.83 -3.39 19.78
CA MET A 91 -12.18 -2.03 19.36
C MET A 91 -13.68 -1.77 19.45
N GLU A 92 -14.04 -0.58 19.87
CA GLU A 92 -15.40 -0.07 19.69
C GLU A 92 -15.63 0.17 18.17
N ASN A 93 -16.84 -0.11 17.69
CA ASN A 93 -17.23 0.11 16.28
C ASN A 93 -16.29 -0.57 15.25
N SER A 94 -15.80 -1.76 15.57
CA SER A 94 -14.81 -2.48 14.76
C SER A 94 -15.23 -2.65 13.29
N SER A 95 -16.50 -2.82 12.97
CA SER A 95 -17.02 -2.96 11.61
C SER A 95 -16.81 -1.68 10.81
N GLN A 96 -17.17 -0.53 11.36
CA GLN A 96 -17.01 0.79 10.73
C GLN A 96 -15.53 1.11 10.50
N LEU A 97 -14.69 0.83 11.51
CA LEU A 97 -13.25 1.01 11.41
C LEU A 97 -12.62 0.12 10.34
N ARG A 98 -13.08 -1.14 10.19
CA ARG A 98 -12.59 -2.04 9.12
C ARG A 98 -12.84 -1.49 7.73
N TYR A 99 -14.05 -0.99 7.46
CA TYR A 99 -14.36 -0.37 6.17
C TYR A 99 -13.44 0.82 5.89
N ARG A 100 -13.27 1.70 6.86
CA ARG A 100 -12.44 2.89 6.74
C ARG A 100 -10.94 2.55 6.54
N ILE A 101 -10.43 1.55 7.26
CA ILE A 101 -9.06 1.08 7.12
C ILE A 101 -8.85 0.49 5.72
N LYS A 102 -9.79 -0.31 5.24
CA LYS A 102 -9.74 -0.91 3.90
C LYS A 102 -9.76 0.15 2.79
N ASP A 103 -10.57 1.18 2.95
CA ASP A 103 -10.65 2.31 2.02
C ASP A 103 -9.31 3.05 1.93
N ILE A 104 -8.70 3.38 3.08
CA ILE A 104 -7.37 4.01 3.13
C ILE A 104 -6.29 3.11 2.52
N GLU A 105 -6.32 1.80 2.79
CA GLU A 105 -5.36 0.84 2.21
C GLU A 105 -5.49 0.80 0.69
N PHE A 106 -6.70 0.81 0.18
CA PHE A 106 -6.98 0.86 -1.26
C PHE A 106 -6.44 2.14 -1.89
N ASP A 107 -6.76 3.32 -1.34
CA ASP A 107 -6.27 4.61 -1.81
C ASP A 107 -4.74 4.64 -1.88
N LEU A 108 -4.06 4.20 -0.82
CA LEU A 108 -2.60 4.15 -0.77
C LEU A 108 -2.01 3.19 -1.80
N SER A 109 -2.67 2.05 -2.02
CA SER A 109 -2.23 1.06 -3.00
C SER A 109 -2.35 1.58 -4.43
N VAL A 110 -3.42 2.31 -4.75
CA VAL A 110 -3.61 2.97 -6.06
C VAL A 110 -2.52 4.03 -6.28
N ILE A 111 -2.24 4.86 -5.27
CA ILE A 111 -1.18 5.87 -5.37
C ILE A 111 0.19 5.22 -5.56
N LEU A 112 0.50 4.17 -4.79
CA LEU A 112 1.75 3.43 -4.93
C LEU A 112 1.90 2.84 -6.32
N HIS A 113 0.85 2.19 -6.83
CA HIS A 113 0.84 1.62 -8.17
C HIS A 113 1.12 2.68 -9.24
N SER A 114 0.46 3.84 -9.15
CA SER A 114 0.68 4.96 -10.07
C SER A 114 2.12 5.49 -10.00
N GLN A 115 2.70 5.60 -8.79
CA GLN A 115 4.08 6.03 -8.62
C GLN A 115 5.09 5.01 -9.18
N LEU A 116 4.85 3.72 -8.95
CA LEU A 116 5.69 2.66 -9.51
C LEU A 116 5.65 2.66 -11.05
N ILE A 117 4.46 2.81 -11.65
CA ILE A 117 4.35 2.97 -13.10
C ILE A 117 5.15 4.18 -13.57
N ASN A 118 5.00 5.33 -12.93
CA ASN A 118 5.71 6.55 -13.32
C ASN A 118 7.23 6.42 -13.18
N GLU A 119 7.72 5.68 -12.21
CA GLU A 119 9.16 5.52 -11.97
C GLU A 119 9.77 4.44 -12.85
N PHE A 120 9.13 3.28 -12.97
CA PHE A 120 9.71 2.12 -13.67
C PHE A 120 9.23 1.98 -15.12
N VAL A 121 8.06 2.50 -15.46
CA VAL A 121 7.52 2.51 -16.82
C VAL A 121 7.65 3.91 -17.45
N GLY A 122 7.94 4.93 -16.67
CA GLY A 122 8.06 6.34 -17.07
C GLY A 122 9.22 6.67 -18.02
N GLU A 123 10.10 5.70 -18.34
CA GLU A 123 10.93 5.78 -19.54
C GLU A 123 10.10 5.76 -20.84
N PHE A 124 8.81 5.44 -20.75
CA PHE A 124 7.79 5.61 -21.78
C PHE A 124 7.14 7.02 -21.73
N LYS A 125 7.92 8.07 -21.48
CA LYS A 125 7.45 9.46 -21.39
C LYS A 125 6.78 10.06 -22.66
N GLY A 126 6.37 9.21 -23.59
CA GLY A 126 5.54 9.61 -24.73
C GLY A 126 4.12 9.09 -24.72
N ILE A 127 3.76 8.22 -23.75
CA ILE A 127 2.41 7.73 -23.61
C ILE A 127 1.91 8.22 -22.24
N ASN A 128 1.16 9.33 -22.25
CA ASN A 128 0.37 9.74 -21.10
C ASN A 128 -0.68 8.65 -20.86
N PHE A 129 -0.34 7.66 -20.02
CA PHE A 129 -1.32 6.80 -19.40
C PHE A 129 -2.08 7.62 -18.34
N ASN A 130 -2.92 8.53 -18.80
CA ASN A 130 -4.00 9.04 -17.96
C ASN A 130 -4.94 7.86 -17.76
N PHE A 131 -4.82 7.20 -16.62
CA PHE A 131 -5.74 6.15 -16.17
C PHE A 131 -7.17 6.68 -15.96
N ASP A 132 -7.36 8.00 -16.02
CA ASP A 132 -8.66 8.64 -15.99
C ASP A 132 -9.33 8.54 -17.35
N LYS A 133 -10.29 7.64 -17.47
CA LYS A 133 -11.40 7.60 -18.44
C LYS A 133 -11.12 7.38 -19.93
N LYS A 134 -9.91 7.19 -20.43
CA LYS A 134 -9.65 6.94 -21.86
C LYS A 134 -9.09 5.56 -22.20
N LEU A 135 -8.91 4.68 -21.24
CA LEU A 135 -8.43 3.31 -21.48
C LEU A 135 -9.45 2.40 -22.17
N GLU A 136 -10.72 2.77 -22.19
CA GLU A 136 -11.76 1.99 -22.89
C GLU A 136 -11.59 1.96 -24.41
N LYS A 137 -10.70 2.78 -25.00
CA LYS A 137 -10.48 2.83 -26.45
C LYS A 137 -9.03 2.62 -26.92
N SER A 138 -8.09 2.38 -26.03
CA SER A 138 -6.72 2.05 -26.46
C SER A 138 -6.55 0.54 -26.49
N ILE A 139 -6.90 -0.05 -27.61
CA ILE A 139 -6.74 -1.49 -27.82
C ILE A 139 -5.25 -1.77 -27.93
N ILE A 140 -4.71 -2.52 -26.94
CA ILE A 140 -3.39 -3.13 -27.08
C ILE A 140 -3.59 -4.42 -27.85
N GLU A 141 -3.05 -4.48 -29.04
CA GLU A 141 -3.15 -5.64 -29.92
C GLU A 141 -1.80 -6.37 -29.95
N ILE A 142 -1.84 -7.68 -29.81
CA ILE A 142 -0.70 -8.56 -30.05
C ILE A 142 -0.96 -9.25 -31.37
N ASN A 143 -0.09 -9.03 -32.36
CA ASN A 143 -0.22 -9.72 -33.63
C ASN A 143 0.33 -11.17 -33.55
N SER A 144 0.12 -11.95 -34.62
CA SER A 144 0.58 -13.35 -34.72
C SER A 144 2.09 -13.54 -34.59
N GLU A 145 2.89 -12.49 -34.77
CA GLU A 145 4.34 -12.48 -34.63
C GLU A 145 4.81 -11.98 -33.26
N ASN A 146 3.89 -11.85 -32.30
CA ASN A 146 4.13 -11.37 -30.93
C ASN A 146 4.60 -9.89 -30.84
N TYR A 147 4.32 -9.08 -31.86
CA TYR A 147 4.51 -7.63 -31.74
C TYR A 147 3.33 -7.01 -31.00
N ILE A 148 3.64 -6.14 -30.05
CA ILE A 148 2.67 -5.37 -29.29
C ILE A 148 2.47 -4.03 -29.99
N LYS A 149 1.23 -3.78 -30.45
CA LYS A 149 0.79 -2.52 -31.03
C LYS A 149 0.00 -1.73 -30.01
N PHE A 150 0.22 -0.43 -30.01
CA PHE A 150 -0.57 0.54 -29.27
C PHE A 150 -0.99 1.66 -30.19
N GLY A 151 -2.26 1.75 -30.49
CA GLY A 151 -2.77 2.65 -31.52
C GLY A 151 -2.16 2.34 -32.89
N ARG A 152 -1.46 3.31 -33.48
CA ARG A 152 -0.80 3.16 -34.81
C ARG A 152 0.66 2.72 -34.74
N GLY A 153 1.24 2.54 -33.56
CA GLY A 153 2.67 2.26 -33.38
C GLY A 153 2.96 0.88 -32.81
N ILE A 154 4.05 0.26 -33.27
CA ILE A 154 4.61 -0.96 -32.66
C ILE A 154 5.52 -0.55 -31.51
N ILE A 155 5.14 -0.92 -30.29
CA ILE A 155 5.87 -0.56 -29.05
C ILE A 155 7.04 -1.51 -28.83
N GLY A 156 6.87 -2.80 -29.17
CA GLY A 156 7.88 -3.81 -28.94
C GLY A 156 7.42 -5.20 -29.35
N LYS A 157 8.21 -6.20 -28.98
CA LYS A 157 7.96 -7.62 -29.23
C LYS A 157 7.98 -8.41 -27.95
N LEU A 158 7.07 -9.35 -27.82
CA LEU A 158 7.02 -10.32 -26.73
C LEU A 158 7.78 -11.57 -27.14
N GLU A 159 8.85 -11.90 -26.41
CA GLU A 159 9.64 -13.13 -26.60
C GLU A 159 9.48 -14.00 -25.34
N GLY A 160 8.52 -14.93 -25.37
CA GLY A 160 8.09 -15.66 -24.20
C GLY A 160 7.53 -14.71 -23.13
N PHE A 161 8.16 -14.66 -21.95
CA PHE A 161 7.81 -13.72 -20.87
C PHE A 161 8.65 -12.43 -20.86
N ARG A 162 9.49 -12.19 -21.90
CA ARG A 162 10.31 -10.99 -21.99
C ARG A 162 9.72 -10.04 -23.03
N PHE A 163 9.54 -8.77 -22.61
CA PHE A 163 9.16 -7.70 -23.51
C PHE A 163 10.40 -6.96 -24.01
N ARG A 164 10.64 -6.98 -25.33
CA ARG A 164 11.69 -6.18 -25.98
C ARG A 164 11.09 -4.94 -26.60
N ILE A 165 11.55 -3.79 -26.14
CA ILE A 165 11.11 -2.49 -26.66
C ILE A 165 11.74 -2.26 -28.04
N ASN A 166 10.97 -1.72 -28.98
CA ASN A 166 11.48 -1.33 -30.27
C ASN A 166 12.38 -0.09 -30.14
N HIS A 167 13.63 -0.21 -30.60
CA HIS A 167 14.63 0.87 -30.54
C HIS A 167 14.22 2.15 -31.29
N SER A 168 13.40 2.05 -32.34
CA SER A 168 12.84 3.20 -33.05
C SER A 168 11.92 4.05 -32.16
N PHE A 169 11.24 3.40 -31.23
CA PHE A 169 10.38 4.07 -30.26
C PHE A 169 11.20 4.80 -29.19
N LYS A 170 12.34 4.24 -28.81
CA LYS A 170 13.29 4.82 -27.86
C LYS A 170 13.95 6.10 -28.40
N LYS A 171 14.26 6.14 -29.68
CA LYS A 171 14.92 7.28 -30.34
C LYS A 171 14.04 8.51 -30.46
N ASN A 172 12.76 8.34 -30.76
CA ASN A 172 11.82 9.46 -30.93
C ASN A 172 11.47 10.17 -29.61
N ASN A 173 11.63 9.51 -28.47
CA ASN A 173 11.38 10.10 -27.15
C ASN A 173 12.60 10.82 -26.54
N ILE A 174 13.82 10.56 -27.02
CA ILE A 174 15.02 11.24 -26.51
C ILE A 174 15.17 12.63 -27.12
N TYR A 175 14.63 12.87 -28.31
CA TYR A 175 14.72 14.17 -29.00
C TYR A 175 13.74 15.22 -28.46
N ASN A 176 12.63 14.83 -27.82
CA ASN A 176 11.65 15.79 -27.27
C ASN A 176 12.04 16.33 -25.89
N ASN A 177 13.07 15.81 -25.23
CA ASN A 177 13.54 16.29 -23.92
C ASN A 177 14.73 17.30 -24.01
N LYS A 178 15.06 17.82 -25.20
CA LYS A 178 16.11 18.84 -25.36
C LYS A 178 15.60 20.22 -25.74
N ILE A 179 14.28 20.43 -25.71
CA ILE A 179 13.69 21.75 -25.92
C ILE A 179 12.73 21.99 -24.74
N LEU A 180 13.30 22.42 -23.62
CA LEU A 180 12.77 23.39 -22.65
C LEU A 180 13.88 23.65 -21.64
#